data_d50d0d822d5dcd9cc94217e643bc6223
#
_entry.id   d50d0d822d5dcd9cc94217e643bc6223
#
_cell.length_a   1.000
_cell.length_b   1.000
_cell.length_c   1.000
_cell.angle_alpha   90.00
_cell.angle_beta   90.00
_cell.angle_gamma   90.00
#
_symmetry.space_group_name_H-M   'P 1'
#
loop_
_entity.id
_entity.type
_entity.pdbx_description
1 polymer ?
#
loop_
_entity_poly.entity_id
_entity_poly.type
_entity_poly.pdbx_seq_one_letter_code
_entity_poly.pdbx_strand_id
1 'polypeptide(L)'
;MTLTITPLGGLPVGWQAAPEATAPERVLVALSGGVDSSVAAALLVEAGHEVVGVWMRLHSAADQRDGHRKSCCTLDAADDARRVADHLGIPFHIQNLEQEFADAVLEPFVAAYQSGETPSPCVGCNTAVKFGALVGKGSALFGCDAVATGHYARRAVSDDGLSWRLRAAVDSEKDQTYFLHGLDSAAIARARFPLGGMTKPEVREVARSRGLVTAEKPESQEICFVPDGDYRSLLRDRGAARGEGEVVDESGTVVGTHAGSEGFTVGQRRGLPGSGVSARYVSSVDPVTNRITIAPRAALDVRNIALADATTPEGAIAKGAQVQGLARIRHRGALAQGTVTGLGSGAATLALDDPLWAPSPGQTVVLYDGETLVAGARIVRPQHTA
;
A
#
# COMPACT_ATOMS: atom_id res chain seq x y z
N MET A 1 -13.70 7.30 -28.01
CA MET A 1 -14.68 6.35 -27.43
C MET A 1 -14.32 6.23 -25.97
N THR A 2 -15.08 6.81 -25.06
CA THR A 2 -14.79 6.81 -23.62
C THR A 2 -15.22 5.43 -23.11
N LEU A 3 -14.24 4.56 -22.83
CA LEU A 3 -14.53 3.28 -22.17
C LEU A 3 -15.07 3.58 -20.78
N THR A 4 -16.35 3.38 -20.61
CA THR A 4 -16.99 3.36 -19.28
C THR A 4 -16.50 2.10 -18.61
N ILE A 5 -15.49 2.24 -17.75
CA ILE A 5 -15.02 1.13 -16.91
C ILE A 5 -16.18 0.77 -15.99
N THR A 6 -16.70 -0.42 -16.13
CA THR A 6 -17.72 -0.95 -15.21
C THR A 6 -17.11 -0.94 -13.81
N PRO A 7 -17.77 -0.33 -12.80
CA PRO A 7 -17.26 -0.36 -11.44
C PRO A 7 -17.03 -1.81 -11.01
N LEU A 8 -16.04 -2.01 -10.12
CA LEU A 8 -15.86 -3.28 -9.45
C LEU A 8 -17.22 -3.70 -8.90
N GLY A 9 -17.87 -4.68 -9.49
CA GLY A 9 -19.26 -5.03 -9.18
C GLY A 9 -19.41 -6.46 -8.72
N GLY A 10 -19.96 -6.64 -7.52
CA GLY A 10 -20.35 -7.92 -6.96
C GLY A 10 -19.20 -8.83 -6.48
N LEU A 11 -19.58 -9.95 -5.91
CA LEU A 11 -18.67 -11.02 -5.49
C LEU A 11 -18.58 -12.07 -6.59
N PRO A 12 -17.40 -12.69 -6.79
CA PRO A 12 -17.28 -13.84 -7.71
C PRO A 12 -18.14 -15.02 -7.28
N VAL A 13 -18.44 -15.89 -8.22
CA VAL A 13 -19.15 -17.15 -7.91
C VAL A 13 -18.33 -17.98 -6.93
N GLY A 14 -18.99 -18.56 -5.93
CA GLY A 14 -18.33 -19.34 -4.86
C GLY A 14 -17.79 -18.47 -3.71
N TRP A 15 -18.13 -17.19 -3.65
CA TRP A 15 -17.68 -16.26 -2.61
C TRP A 15 -18.85 -15.47 -2.03
N GLN A 16 -18.83 -15.25 -0.72
CA GLN A 16 -19.81 -14.46 0.02
C GLN A 16 -19.12 -13.38 0.86
N ALA A 17 -19.87 -12.36 1.24
CA ALA A 17 -19.37 -11.38 2.20
C ALA A 17 -19.01 -12.09 3.51
N ALA A 18 -17.85 -11.76 4.07
CA ALA A 18 -17.47 -12.33 5.36
C ALA A 18 -18.53 -11.98 6.40
N PRO A 19 -19.02 -12.96 7.18
CA PRO A 19 -19.95 -12.66 8.26
C PRO A 19 -19.27 -11.79 9.32
N GLU A 20 -20.05 -10.96 9.98
CA GLU A 20 -19.63 -10.32 11.22
C GLU A 20 -19.44 -11.39 12.31
N ALA A 21 -18.57 -11.13 13.28
CA ALA A 21 -18.37 -12.04 14.40
C ALA A 21 -19.68 -12.15 15.19
N THR A 22 -20.18 -13.38 15.37
CA THR A 22 -21.42 -13.64 16.09
C THR A 22 -21.23 -13.75 17.61
N ALA A 23 -19.97 -13.80 18.07
CA ALA A 23 -19.60 -13.82 19.48
C ALA A 23 -18.52 -12.75 19.75
N PRO A 24 -18.41 -12.24 21.00
CA PRO A 24 -17.33 -11.37 21.39
C PRO A 24 -15.98 -12.00 21.12
N GLU A 25 -15.09 -11.26 20.45
CA GLU A 25 -13.69 -11.62 20.21
C GLU A 25 -12.80 -10.71 21.04
N ARG A 26 -11.60 -11.15 21.36
CA ARG A 26 -10.54 -10.28 21.89
C ARG A 26 -9.75 -9.72 20.72
N VAL A 27 -9.89 -8.40 20.45
CA VAL A 27 -9.38 -7.73 19.25
C VAL A 27 -8.30 -6.74 19.59
N LEU A 28 -7.11 -6.91 19.02
CA LEU A 28 -6.06 -5.89 19.03
C LEU A 28 -6.38 -4.84 17.97
N VAL A 29 -6.44 -3.57 18.35
CA VAL A 29 -6.64 -2.45 17.41
C VAL A 29 -5.34 -1.65 17.28
N ALA A 30 -4.82 -1.53 16.05
CA ALA A 30 -3.69 -0.66 15.75
C ALA A 30 -4.15 0.81 15.76
N LEU A 31 -3.91 1.51 16.86
CA LEU A 31 -4.23 2.92 17.03
C LEU A 31 -3.09 3.81 16.51
N SER A 32 -3.33 4.53 15.44
CA SER A 32 -2.34 5.47 14.84
C SER A 32 -2.45 6.89 15.37
N GLY A 33 -3.41 7.17 16.26
CA GLY A 33 -3.75 8.54 16.66
C GLY A 33 -4.48 9.33 15.57
N GLY A 34 -4.99 8.69 14.52
CA GLY A 34 -5.83 9.27 13.48
C GLY A 34 -7.30 8.89 13.64
N VAL A 35 -8.21 9.64 12.97
CA VAL A 35 -9.66 9.46 13.09
C VAL A 35 -10.10 8.03 12.71
N ASP A 36 -9.52 7.43 11.69
CA ASP A 36 -9.95 6.13 11.18
C ASP A 36 -9.70 5.02 12.19
N SER A 37 -8.50 4.93 12.76
CA SER A 37 -8.20 3.94 13.79
C SER A 37 -9.00 4.14 15.08
N SER A 38 -9.31 5.40 15.42
CA SER A 38 -10.13 5.75 16.58
C SER A 38 -11.58 5.27 16.41
N VAL A 39 -12.16 5.51 15.25
CA VAL A 39 -13.54 5.04 14.93
C VAL A 39 -13.57 3.53 14.83
N ALA A 40 -12.56 2.89 14.24
CA ALA A 40 -12.49 1.43 14.19
C ALA A 40 -12.50 0.81 15.60
N ALA A 41 -11.76 1.40 16.56
CA ALA A 41 -11.80 0.96 17.95
C ALA A 41 -13.17 1.16 18.60
N ALA A 42 -13.78 2.34 18.42
CA ALA A 42 -15.09 2.65 18.98
C ALA A 42 -16.19 1.68 18.49
N LEU A 43 -16.22 1.40 17.19
CA LEU A 43 -17.18 0.46 16.60
C LEU A 43 -17.04 -0.96 17.16
N LEU A 44 -15.81 -1.42 17.39
CA LEU A 44 -15.56 -2.75 17.98
C LEU A 44 -15.99 -2.82 19.45
N VAL A 45 -15.73 -1.77 20.22
CA VAL A 45 -16.21 -1.68 21.62
C VAL A 45 -17.74 -1.71 21.65
N GLU A 46 -18.42 -0.95 20.78
CA GLU A 46 -19.89 -0.93 20.68
C GLU A 46 -20.47 -2.26 20.21
N ALA A 47 -19.77 -3.00 19.37
CA ALA A 47 -20.15 -4.36 18.98
C ALA A 47 -19.94 -5.40 20.10
N GLY A 48 -19.42 -4.99 21.26
CA GLY A 48 -19.24 -5.84 22.43
C GLY A 48 -17.97 -6.68 22.42
N HIS A 49 -17.00 -6.36 21.57
CA HIS A 49 -15.68 -7.02 21.57
C HIS A 49 -14.81 -6.56 22.74
N GLU A 50 -13.91 -7.42 23.22
CA GLU A 50 -12.85 -7.04 24.13
C GLU A 50 -11.70 -6.42 23.35
N VAL A 51 -11.57 -5.10 23.42
CA VAL A 51 -10.62 -4.34 22.60
C VAL A 51 -9.36 -4.00 23.38
N VAL A 52 -8.20 -4.23 22.76
CA VAL A 52 -6.88 -3.81 23.25
C VAL A 52 -6.25 -2.84 22.26
N GLY A 53 -6.05 -1.58 22.66
CA GLY A 53 -5.43 -0.55 21.85
C GLY A 53 -3.90 -0.68 21.84
N VAL A 54 -3.28 -0.67 20.65
CA VAL A 54 -1.81 -0.69 20.54
C VAL A 54 -1.35 0.41 19.57
N TRP A 55 -0.47 1.28 20.07
CA TRP A 55 0.26 2.21 19.23
C TRP A 55 1.64 1.62 18.90
N MET A 56 2.02 1.68 17.60
CA MET A 56 3.29 1.15 17.11
C MET A 56 4.34 2.25 17.06
N ARG A 57 5.46 2.06 17.75
CA ARG A 57 6.64 2.88 17.55
C ARG A 57 7.46 2.29 16.41
N LEU A 58 7.50 3.00 15.28
CA LEU A 58 8.15 2.57 14.03
C LEU A 58 9.47 3.31 13.76
N HIS A 59 9.74 4.41 14.46
CA HIS A 59 10.93 5.25 14.29
C HIS A 59 11.51 5.63 15.64
N SER A 60 12.84 5.79 15.70
CA SER A 60 13.51 6.30 16.89
C SER A 60 13.26 7.81 17.07
N ALA A 61 13.39 8.29 18.31
CA ALA A 61 13.34 9.73 18.60
C ALA A 61 14.46 10.52 17.88
N ALA A 62 15.58 9.85 17.57
CA ALA A 62 16.69 10.43 16.82
C ALA A 62 16.39 10.67 15.34
N ASP A 63 15.46 9.91 14.76
CA ASP A 63 15.00 10.08 13.38
C ASP A 63 13.92 11.18 13.26
N GLN A 64 13.40 11.68 14.37
CA GLN A 64 12.42 12.76 14.44
C GLN A 64 13.15 14.10 14.44
N ARG A 65 13.52 14.62 13.26
CA ARG A 65 14.05 15.97 13.13
C ARG A 65 12.99 17.00 13.48
N ASP A 66 13.42 18.12 14.06
CA ASP A 66 12.57 19.28 14.39
C ASP A 66 11.73 19.70 13.18
N GLY A 67 10.40 19.59 13.29
CA GLY A 67 9.43 19.98 12.25
C GLY A 67 8.40 18.93 11.84
N HIS A 68 8.56 17.66 12.20
CA HIS A 68 7.73 16.54 11.74
C HIS A 68 6.40 16.37 12.49
N ARG A 69 5.55 17.39 12.50
CA ARG A 69 4.25 17.39 13.22
C ARG A 69 3.13 16.53 12.60
N LYS A 70 3.36 15.84 11.47
CA LYS A 70 2.27 15.19 10.69
C LYS A 70 2.40 13.68 10.52
N SER A 71 3.37 13.02 11.14
CA SER A 71 3.52 11.55 11.07
C SER A 71 2.65 10.84 12.11
N CYS A 72 2.13 9.66 11.77
CA CYS A 72 1.40 8.80 12.72
C CYS A 72 2.30 8.21 13.84
N CYS A 73 3.61 8.40 13.77
CA CYS A 73 4.61 7.89 14.73
C CYS A 73 5.16 8.99 15.62
N THR A 74 4.55 10.18 15.70
CA THR A 74 4.95 11.26 16.61
C THR A 74 4.44 11.02 18.03
N LEU A 75 5.06 11.66 19.02
CA LEU A 75 4.57 11.64 20.41
C LEU A 75 3.15 12.17 20.50
N ASP A 76 2.81 13.22 19.75
CA ASP A 76 1.44 13.76 19.69
C ASP A 76 0.44 12.69 19.19
N ALA A 77 0.84 11.86 18.22
CA ALA A 77 -0.01 10.78 17.72
C ALA A 77 -0.17 9.65 18.77
N ALA A 78 0.88 9.36 19.54
CA ALA A 78 0.80 8.42 20.66
C ALA A 78 -0.13 8.94 21.77
N ASP A 79 -0.05 10.24 22.09
CA ASP A 79 -0.92 10.87 23.09
C ASP A 79 -2.38 10.89 22.62
N ASP A 80 -2.65 11.19 21.34
CA ASP A 80 -4.01 11.11 20.80
C ASP A 80 -4.55 9.67 20.85
N ALA A 81 -3.72 8.67 20.51
CA ALA A 81 -4.10 7.26 20.59
C ALA A 81 -4.42 6.85 22.04
N ARG A 82 -3.62 7.31 23.01
CA ARG A 82 -3.86 7.09 24.44
C ARG A 82 -5.18 7.74 24.88
N ARG A 83 -5.42 9.01 24.55
CA ARG A 83 -6.67 9.71 24.89
C ARG A 83 -7.90 9.01 24.31
N VAL A 84 -7.80 8.46 23.10
CA VAL A 84 -8.87 7.66 22.50
C VAL A 84 -9.09 6.39 23.31
N ALA A 85 -8.04 5.68 23.68
CA ALA A 85 -8.14 4.47 24.51
C ALA A 85 -8.75 4.75 25.87
N ASP A 86 -8.32 5.83 26.56
CA ASP A 86 -8.86 6.28 27.84
C ASP A 86 -10.35 6.63 27.72
N HIS A 87 -10.75 7.35 26.64
CA HIS A 87 -12.13 7.71 26.36
C HIS A 87 -13.03 6.49 26.14
N LEU A 88 -12.51 5.46 25.47
CA LEU A 88 -13.22 4.21 25.20
C LEU A 88 -13.16 3.22 26.36
N GLY A 89 -12.36 3.49 27.41
CA GLY A 89 -12.18 2.60 28.55
C GLY A 89 -11.43 1.30 28.20
N ILE A 90 -10.57 1.31 27.19
CA ILE A 90 -9.82 0.13 26.75
C ILE A 90 -8.35 0.18 27.19
N PRO A 91 -7.71 -0.98 27.46
CA PRO A 91 -6.26 -1.05 27.69
C PRO A 91 -5.47 -0.47 26.53
N PHE A 92 -4.39 0.27 26.82
CA PHE A 92 -3.50 0.88 25.82
C PHE A 92 -2.06 0.46 26.04
N HIS A 93 -1.40 0.03 24.96
CA HIS A 93 0.01 -0.38 24.98
C HIS A 93 0.80 0.29 23.87
N ILE A 94 2.08 0.49 24.12
CA ILE A 94 3.05 0.92 23.10
C ILE A 94 3.90 -0.29 22.73
N GLN A 95 3.88 -0.66 21.46
CA GLN A 95 4.69 -1.74 20.94
C GLN A 95 5.86 -1.17 20.13
N ASN A 96 7.08 -1.49 20.54
CA ASN A 96 8.27 -1.15 19.75
C ASN A 96 8.41 -2.14 18.60
N LEU A 97 8.34 -1.62 17.35
CA LEU A 97 8.51 -2.34 16.09
C LEU A 97 9.50 -1.61 15.17
N GLU A 98 10.44 -0.83 15.76
CA GLU A 98 11.43 -0.07 14.99
C GLU A 98 12.30 -0.98 14.11
N GLN A 99 12.77 -2.11 14.66
CA GLN A 99 13.61 -3.03 13.91
C GLN A 99 12.85 -3.72 12.78
N GLU A 100 11.65 -4.23 13.07
CA GLU A 100 10.80 -4.88 12.05
C GLU A 100 10.42 -3.90 10.95
N PHE A 101 10.21 -2.63 11.29
CA PHE A 101 9.94 -1.60 10.31
C PHE A 101 11.19 -1.24 9.49
N ALA A 102 12.35 -1.13 10.11
CA ALA A 102 13.60 -0.87 9.40
C ALA A 102 13.88 -1.98 8.38
N ASP A 103 13.81 -3.24 8.80
CA ASP A 103 14.13 -4.40 7.96
C ASP A 103 13.11 -4.61 6.82
N ALA A 104 11.82 -4.45 7.10
CA ALA A 104 10.76 -4.78 6.14
C ALA A 104 10.32 -3.60 5.26
N VAL A 105 10.60 -2.36 5.66
CA VAL A 105 10.07 -1.17 4.98
C VAL A 105 11.17 -0.18 4.60
N LEU A 106 11.98 0.26 5.56
CA LEU A 106 12.90 1.37 5.35
C LEU A 106 14.12 0.96 4.50
N GLU A 107 14.78 -0.16 4.84
CA GLU A 107 15.92 -0.64 4.06
C GLU A 107 15.52 -1.09 2.64
N PRO A 108 14.42 -1.85 2.43
CA PRO A 108 13.92 -2.14 1.09
C PRO A 108 13.53 -0.89 0.29
N PHE A 109 13.00 0.14 0.96
CA PHE A 109 12.68 1.41 0.32
C PHE A 109 13.93 2.10 -0.25
N VAL A 110 14.97 2.20 0.56
CA VAL A 110 16.25 2.79 0.13
C VAL A 110 16.89 1.98 -1.00
N ALA A 111 16.95 0.64 -0.85
CA ALA A 111 17.50 -0.26 -1.85
C ALA A 111 16.77 -0.20 -3.20
N ALA A 112 15.44 -0.08 -3.18
CA ALA A 112 14.63 0.06 -4.39
C ALA A 112 15.00 1.34 -5.17
N TYR A 113 15.10 2.48 -4.49
CA TYR A 113 15.53 3.72 -5.16
C TYR A 113 16.96 3.64 -5.67
N GLN A 114 17.88 2.99 -4.93
CA GLN A 114 19.24 2.72 -5.41
C GLN A 114 19.25 1.83 -6.66
N SER A 115 18.28 0.96 -6.80
CA SER A 115 18.06 0.13 -8.00
C SER A 115 17.28 0.84 -9.10
N GLY A 116 16.92 2.14 -8.92
CA GLY A 116 16.12 2.93 -9.86
C GLY A 116 14.66 2.43 -9.96
N GLU A 117 14.17 1.80 -8.92
CA GLU A 117 12.77 1.40 -8.77
C GLU A 117 12.02 2.42 -7.90
N THR A 118 10.71 2.47 -8.04
CA THR A 118 9.83 3.30 -7.20
C THR A 118 9.00 2.40 -6.29
N PRO A 119 9.40 2.18 -5.03
CA PRO A 119 8.75 1.22 -4.15
C PRO A 119 7.37 1.65 -3.67
N SER A 120 6.57 0.67 -3.22
CA SER A 120 5.31 0.86 -2.51
C SER A 120 5.47 0.42 -1.04
N PRO A 121 6.05 1.26 -0.16
CA PRO A 121 6.44 0.85 1.19
C PRO A 121 5.24 0.45 2.07
N CYS A 122 4.05 0.98 1.79
CA CYS A 122 2.83 0.65 2.54
C CYS A 122 2.47 -0.85 2.44
N VAL A 123 2.81 -1.52 1.34
CA VAL A 123 2.59 -2.97 1.18
C VAL A 123 3.43 -3.74 2.19
N GLY A 124 4.74 -3.49 2.24
CA GLY A 124 5.64 -4.12 3.22
C GLY A 124 5.23 -3.83 4.66
N CYS A 125 4.86 -2.56 4.96
CA CYS A 125 4.38 -2.17 6.29
C CYS A 125 3.12 -2.95 6.70
N ASN A 126 2.13 -3.08 5.80
CA ASN A 126 0.92 -3.83 6.11
C ASN A 126 1.22 -5.32 6.28
N THR A 127 1.97 -5.92 5.35
CA THR A 127 2.22 -7.37 5.35
C THR A 127 3.14 -7.80 6.50
N ALA A 128 4.32 -7.19 6.62
CA ALA A 128 5.34 -7.65 7.57
C ALA A 128 5.19 -7.04 8.96
N VAL A 129 4.77 -5.76 9.06
CA VAL A 129 4.74 -5.07 10.35
C VAL A 129 3.37 -5.18 11.00
N LYS A 130 2.28 -4.66 10.34
CA LYS A 130 0.96 -4.61 10.96
C LYS A 130 0.29 -5.99 11.08
N PHE A 131 0.25 -6.75 10.00
CA PHE A 131 -0.39 -8.08 9.97
C PHE A 131 0.61 -9.23 10.17
N GLY A 132 1.91 -8.95 10.21
CA GLY A 132 2.95 -9.89 10.60
C GLY A 132 3.37 -9.71 12.06
N ALA A 133 4.36 -8.84 12.32
CA ALA A 133 4.98 -8.68 13.63
C ALA A 133 4.01 -8.25 14.73
N LEU A 134 3.10 -7.28 14.46
CA LEU A 134 2.12 -6.83 15.44
C LEU A 134 1.13 -7.95 15.78
N VAL A 135 0.63 -8.70 14.80
CA VAL A 135 -0.26 -9.86 15.03
C VAL A 135 0.44 -10.91 15.89
N GLY A 136 1.67 -11.28 15.53
CA GLY A 136 2.43 -12.29 16.26
C GLY A 136 2.68 -11.89 17.73
N LYS A 137 3.19 -10.68 17.94
CA LYS A 137 3.42 -10.13 19.30
C LYS A 137 2.12 -9.90 20.06
N GLY A 138 1.08 -9.36 19.39
CA GLY A 138 -0.22 -9.10 20.00
C GLY A 138 -0.93 -10.37 20.47
N SER A 139 -0.91 -11.43 19.66
CA SER A 139 -1.47 -12.72 20.05
C SER A 139 -0.71 -13.34 21.22
N ALA A 140 0.63 -13.28 21.22
CA ALA A 140 1.44 -13.85 22.26
C ALA A 140 1.33 -13.08 23.60
N LEU A 141 1.25 -11.74 23.55
CA LEU A 141 1.26 -10.90 24.75
C LEU A 141 -0.15 -10.66 25.34
N PHE A 142 -1.15 -10.55 24.47
CA PHE A 142 -2.49 -10.13 24.86
C PHE A 142 -3.58 -11.18 24.60
N GLY A 143 -3.23 -12.32 24.02
CA GLY A 143 -4.21 -13.38 23.72
C GLY A 143 -5.29 -12.95 22.74
N CYS A 144 -4.97 -12.05 21.77
CA CYS A 144 -5.95 -11.54 20.82
C CYS A 144 -6.24 -12.54 19.70
N ASP A 145 -7.52 -12.74 19.40
CA ASP A 145 -8.01 -13.63 18.33
C ASP A 145 -7.87 -12.96 16.96
N ALA A 146 -8.06 -11.64 16.92
CA ALA A 146 -8.10 -10.84 15.71
C ALA A 146 -7.31 -9.53 15.85
N VAL A 147 -6.95 -8.94 14.70
CA VAL A 147 -6.31 -7.62 14.62
C VAL A 147 -7.16 -6.70 13.75
N ALA A 148 -7.48 -5.54 14.28
CA ALA A 148 -8.23 -4.50 13.59
C ALA A 148 -7.35 -3.30 13.25
N THR A 149 -7.71 -2.65 12.14
CA THR A 149 -7.08 -1.41 11.69
C THR A 149 -8.14 -0.47 11.12
N GLY A 150 -7.79 0.81 11.00
CA GLY A 150 -8.61 1.81 10.32
C GLY A 150 -8.55 1.75 8.79
N HIS A 151 -8.16 0.62 8.18
CA HIS A 151 -8.16 0.50 6.73
C HIS A 151 -9.58 0.39 6.16
N TYR A 152 -9.77 1.05 5.02
CA TYR A 152 -10.97 0.91 4.19
C TYR A 152 -10.79 -0.32 3.29
N ALA A 153 -11.26 -1.45 3.75
CA ALA A 153 -11.29 -2.73 3.06
C ALA A 153 -12.43 -3.57 3.62
N ARG A 154 -12.91 -4.52 2.85
CA ARG A 154 -13.88 -5.54 3.30
C ARG A 154 -13.28 -6.93 3.10
N ARG A 155 -13.93 -7.94 3.67
CA ARG A 155 -13.51 -9.32 3.53
C ARG A 155 -14.58 -10.13 2.82
N ALA A 156 -14.12 -11.13 2.07
CA ALA A 156 -14.95 -12.20 1.51
C ALA A 156 -14.42 -13.55 2.00
N VAL A 157 -15.31 -14.50 2.10
CA VAL A 157 -15.00 -15.90 2.43
C VAL A 157 -15.58 -16.78 1.35
N SER A 158 -14.89 -17.88 1.00
CA SER A 158 -15.40 -18.89 0.09
C SER A 158 -16.63 -19.60 0.68
N ASP A 159 -17.50 -20.15 -0.16
CA ASP A 159 -18.75 -20.80 0.28
C ASP A 159 -18.48 -21.99 1.21
N ASP A 160 -17.32 -22.64 1.11
CA ASP A 160 -16.86 -23.69 2.02
C ASP A 160 -16.25 -23.16 3.34
N GLY A 161 -16.06 -21.85 3.46
CA GLY A 161 -15.51 -21.19 4.65
C GLY A 161 -13.99 -21.30 4.81
N LEU A 162 -13.27 -21.93 3.86
CA LEU A 162 -11.86 -22.30 4.04
C LEU A 162 -10.89 -21.22 3.54
N SER A 163 -11.29 -20.38 2.59
CA SER A 163 -10.45 -19.36 1.97
C SER A 163 -11.00 -17.95 2.21
N TRP A 164 -10.09 -17.00 2.43
CA TRP A 164 -10.44 -15.61 2.71
C TRP A 164 -9.75 -14.69 1.72
N ARG A 165 -10.46 -13.68 1.24
CA ARG A 165 -9.95 -12.66 0.33
C ARG A 165 -10.35 -11.25 0.78
N LEU A 166 -9.57 -10.28 0.33
CA LEU A 166 -9.95 -8.88 0.45
C LEU A 166 -11.01 -8.53 -0.58
N ARG A 167 -11.91 -7.64 -0.18
CA ARG A 167 -12.95 -7.05 -1.01
C ARG A 167 -12.85 -5.53 -0.92
N ALA A 168 -13.00 -4.84 -2.04
CA ALA A 168 -12.94 -3.37 -2.12
C ALA A 168 -13.89 -2.71 -1.11
N ALA A 169 -13.48 -1.59 -0.54
CA ALA A 169 -14.32 -0.79 0.34
C ALA A 169 -15.55 -0.22 -0.40
N VAL A 170 -16.57 0.18 0.36
CA VAL A 170 -17.74 0.89 -0.19
C VAL A 170 -17.33 2.28 -0.70
N ASP A 171 -16.46 2.97 0.05
CA ASP A 171 -15.86 4.23 -0.38
C ASP A 171 -14.70 3.94 -1.35
N SER A 172 -14.97 4.01 -2.65
CA SER A 172 -13.98 3.74 -3.70
C SER A 172 -12.80 4.73 -3.70
N GLU A 173 -13.02 5.97 -3.20
CA GLU A 173 -11.97 6.99 -3.08
C GLU A 173 -11.03 6.71 -1.91
N LYS A 174 -11.48 5.91 -0.95
CA LYS A 174 -10.72 5.52 0.24
C LYS A 174 -10.26 4.07 0.22
N ASP A 175 -10.65 3.28 -0.79
CA ASP A 175 -10.27 1.87 -0.88
C ASP A 175 -8.75 1.68 -0.77
N GLN A 176 -8.36 0.82 0.17
CA GLN A 176 -6.96 0.55 0.50
C GLN A 176 -6.55 -0.91 0.25
N THR A 177 -7.40 -1.70 -0.40
CA THR A 177 -7.09 -3.10 -0.74
C THR A 177 -5.82 -3.23 -1.57
N TYR A 178 -5.52 -2.22 -2.41
CA TYR A 178 -4.26 -2.12 -3.15
C TYR A 178 -3.02 -2.29 -2.27
N PHE A 179 -3.01 -1.69 -1.07
CA PHE A 179 -1.87 -1.76 -0.14
C PHE A 179 -1.89 -2.99 0.78
N LEU A 180 -2.96 -3.77 0.72
CA LEU A 180 -3.17 -4.97 1.53
C LEU A 180 -2.99 -6.27 0.74
N HIS A 181 -2.67 -6.19 -0.55
CA HIS A 181 -2.64 -7.35 -1.46
C HIS A 181 -1.66 -8.46 -1.03
N GLY A 182 -0.66 -8.13 -0.23
CA GLY A 182 0.31 -9.10 0.27
C GLY A 182 -0.18 -9.95 1.45
N LEU A 183 -1.42 -9.73 1.94
CA LEU A 183 -1.98 -10.56 2.99
C LEU A 183 -2.44 -11.90 2.44
N ASP A 184 -2.01 -12.97 3.09
CA ASP A 184 -2.51 -14.32 2.81
C ASP A 184 -3.91 -14.56 3.42
N SER A 185 -4.53 -15.66 3.04
CA SER A 185 -5.88 -16.03 3.48
C SER A 185 -5.97 -16.14 5.01
N ALA A 186 -4.93 -16.63 5.70
CA ALA A 186 -4.91 -16.76 7.15
C ALA A 186 -4.85 -15.37 7.84
N ALA A 187 -4.04 -14.45 7.33
CA ALA A 187 -3.99 -13.08 7.83
C ALA A 187 -5.32 -12.34 7.60
N ILE A 188 -5.94 -12.52 6.43
CA ILE A 188 -7.24 -11.92 6.10
C ILE A 188 -8.34 -12.48 7.02
N ALA A 189 -8.33 -13.77 7.35
CA ALA A 189 -9.28 -14.38 8.28
C ALA A 189 -9.25 -13.71 9.66
N ARG A 190 -8.06 -13.34 10.14
CA ARG A 190 -7.83 -12.68 11.44
C ARG A 190 -7.95 -11.16 11.39
N ALA A 191 -7.94 -10.54 10.22
CA ALA A 191 -8.09 -9.10 10.08
C ALA A 191 -9.52 -8.64 10.35
N ARG A 192 -9.68 -7.44 10.94
CA ARG A 192 -10.97 -6.75 11.07
C ARG A 192 -10.82 -5.34 10.49
N PHE A 193 -11.74 -4.98 9.60
CA PHE A 193 -11.78 -3.69 8.92
C PHE A 193 -13.14 -3.02 9.15
N PRO A 194 -13.39 -2.46 10.34
CA PRO A 194 -14.71 -1.92 10.69
C PRO A 194 -15.20 -0.80 9.77
N LEU A 195 -14.27 -0.11 9.09
CA LEU A 195 -14.59 1.01 8.21
C LEU A 195 -14.90 0.61 6.76
N GLY A 196 -14.75 -0.66 6.41
CA GLY A 196 -14.89 -1.10 5.02
C GLY A 196 -16.26 -0.89 4.39
N GLY A 197 -17.31 -0.87 5.22
CA GLY A 197 -18.70 -0.59 4.83
C GLY A 197 -19.11 0.88 4.90
N MET A 198 -18.20 1.80 5.25
CA MET A 198 -18.50 3.20 5.52
C MET A 198 -17.77 4.13 4.54
N THR A 199 -18.40 5.27 4.28
CA THR A 199 -17.76 6.39 3.59
C THR A 199 -16.97 7.27 4.58
N LYS A 200 -16.01 8.03 4.09
CA LYS A 200 -15.20 8.92 4.94
C LYS A 200 -16.03 9.98 5.68
N PRO A 201 -17.04 10.63 5.08
CA PRO A 201 -17.94 11.51 5.81
C PRO A 201 -18.66 10.82 6.98
N GLU A 202 -19.16 9.60 6.79
CA GLU A 202 -19.79 8.82 7.85
C GLU A 202 -18.84 8.51 9.00
N VAL A 203 -17.59 8.11 8.69
CA VAL A 203 -16.54 7.88 9.70
C VAL A 203 -16.28 9.14 10.53
N ARG A 204 -16.20 10.32 9.90
CA ARG A 204 -16.05 11.58 10.63
C ARG A 204 -17.26 11.93 11.50
N GLU A 205 -18.47 11.65 11.02
CA GLU A 205 -19.69 11.88 11.81
C GLU A 205 -19.73 10.96 13.04
N VAL A 206 -19.37 9.71 12.86
CA VAL A 206 -19.21 8.77 13.98
C VAL A 206 -18.18 9.29 14.99
N ALA A 207 -17.03 9.80 14.54
CA ALA A 207 -16.03 10.36 15.44
C ALA A 207 -16.57 11.56 16.25
N ARG A 208 -17.32 12.47 15.59
CA ARG A 208 -17.92 13.64 16.25
C ARG A 208 -18.98 13.25 17.25
N SER A 209 -19.91 12.40 16.85
CA SER A 209 -21.04 11.98 17.70
C SER A 209 -20.58 11.25 18.96
N ARG A 210 -19.39 10.63 18.92
CA ARG A 210 -18.76 9.96 20.08
C ARG A 210 -17.75 10.83 20.82
N GLY A 211 -17.56 12.08 20.44
CA GLY A 211 -16.64 13.00 21.11
C GLY A 211 -15.16 12.58 21.03
N LEU A 212 -14.78 11.84 19.98
CA LEU A 212 -13.38 11.41 19.82
C LEU A 212 -12.48 12.62 19.51
N VAL A 213 -11.38 12.76 20.25
CA VAL A 213 -10.44 13.88 20.12
C VAL A 213 -9.81 14.00 18.72
N THR A 214 -9.88 12.93 17.94
CA THR A 214 -9.32 12.83 16.58
C THR A 214 -10.31 13.22 15.48
N ALA A 215 -11.56 13.58 15.80
CA ALA A 215 -12.64 13.81 14.81
C ALA A 215 -12.25 14.85 13.74
N GLU A 216 -11.61 15.94 14.12
CA GLU A 216 -11.21 17.03 13.22
C GLU A 216 -9.74 16.93 12.76
N LYS A 217 -9.03 15.85 13.14
CA LYS A 217 -7.64 15.67 12.76
C LYS A 217 -7.52 15.49 11.24
N PRO A 218 -6.61 16.22 10.56
CA PRO A 218 -6.37 16.06 9.13
C PRO A 218 -5.79 14.67 8.84
N GLU A 219 -6.06 14.18 7.63
CA GLU A 219 -5.50 12.90 7.16
C GLU A 219 -4.02 13.05 6.81
N SER A 220 -3.25 11.99 7.07
CA SER A 220 -1.91 11.87 6.53
C SER A 220 -1.99 11.60 5.03
N GLN A 221 -1.40 12.49 4.22
CA GLN A 221 -1.41 12.40 2.75
C GLN A 221 -0.11 11.75 2.21
N GLU A 222 0.94 11.72 3.02
CA GLU A 222 2.29 11.34 2.64
C GLU A 222 2.69 9.98 3.24
N ILE A 223 3.81 9.44 2.75
CA ILE A 223 4.46 8.27 3.33
C ILE A 223 4.84 8.61 4.78
N CYS A 224 4.43 7.80 5.73
CA CYS A 224 4.49 8.14 7.17
C CYS A 224 5.89 8.44 7.70
N PHE A 225 6.95 7.93 7.08
CA PHE A 225 8.35 8.19 7.44
C PHE A 225 9.04 9.22 6.51
N VAL A 226 8.28 9.86 5.61
CA VAL A 226 8.72 10.96 4.74
C VAL A 226 7.72 12.12 4.89
N PRO A 227 7.64 12.74 6.06
CA PRO A 227 6.55 13.64 6.42
C PRO A 227 6.47 14.92 5.59
N ASP A 228 7.59 15.36 5.02
CA ASP A 228 7.66 16.56 4.16
C ASP A 228 7.51 16.21 2.67
N GLY A 229 7.24 14.93 2.33
CA GLY A 229 7.17 14.44 0.96
C GLY A 229 8.52 14.42 0.22
N ASP A 230 9.61 14.86 0.87
CA ASP A 230 10.96 14.85 0.28
C ASP A 230 11.73 13.58 0.64
N TYR A 231 11.36 12.46 0.00
CA TYR A 231 12.11 11.21 0.14
C TYR A 231 13.57 11.31 -0.33
N ARG A 232 13.92 12.31 -1.14
CA ARG A 232 15.31 12.53 -1.60
C ARG A 232 16.21 12.96 -0.45
N SER A 233 15.70 13.71 0.53
CA SER A 233 16.47 14.04 1.73
C SER A 233 16.78 12.79 2.55
N LEU A 234 15.81 11.90 2.71
CA LEU A 234 16.01 10.60 3.37
C LEU A 234 17.07 9.76 2.65
N LEU A 235 17.05 9.70 1.31
CA LEU A 235 18.04 8.97 0.52
C LEU A 235 19.44 9.57 0.67
N ARG A 236 19.58 10.91 0.67
CA ARG A 236 20.86 11.58 0.93
C ARG A 236 21.42 11.25 2.32
N ASP A 237 20.58 11.32 3.33
CA ASP A 237 20.96 11.03 4.72
C ASP A 237 21.40 9.57 4.94
N ARG A 238 20.89 8.67 4.09
CA ARG A 238 21.28 7.24 4.08
C ARG A 238 22.42 6.93 3.11
N GLY A 239 23.06 7.94 2.52
CA GLY A 239 24.16 7.77 1.56
C GLY A 239 23.74 7.11 0.24
N ALA A 240 22.45 7.17 -0.09
CA ALA A 240 21.87 6.56 -1.29
C ALA A 240 21.79 7.51 -2.49
N ALA A 241 22.18 8.79 -2.34
CA ALA A 241 22.20 9.77 -3.42
C ALA A 241 23.37 9.53 -4.38
N ARG A 242 23.10 9.64 -5.70
CA ARG A 242 24.07 9.34 -6.75
C ARG A 242 24.82 10.55 -7.28
N GLY A 243 24.30 11.75 -7.13
CA GLY A 243 24.84 12.96 -7.72
C GLY A 243 24.38 13.20 -9.16
N GLU A 244 25.10 14.08 -9.88
CA GLU A 244 24.72 14.52 -11.22
C GLU A 244 24.80 13.38 -12.25
N GLY A 245 23.80 13.33 -13.16
CA GLY A 245 23.71 12.37 -14.25
C GLY A 245 23.05 12.97 -15.50
N GLU A 246 23.01 12.18 -16.57
CA GLU A 246 22.51 12.62 -17.86
C GLU A 246 21.01 12.33 -18.05
N VAL A 247 20.33 13.27 -18.71
CA VAL A 247 19.00 13.06 -19.30
C VAL A 247 19.16 12.85 -20.79
N VAL A 248 18.72 11.72 -21.30
CA VAL A 248 18.77 11.38 -22.72
C VAL A 248 17.38 11.23 -23.32
N ASP A 249 17.27 11.47 -24.61
CA ASP A 249 16.05 11.13 -25.36
C ASP A 249 16.04 9.67 -25.84
N GLU A 250 15.02 9.28 -26.59
CA GLU A 250 14.85 7.91 -27.11
C GLU A 250 15.97 7.48 -28.08
N SER A 251 16.68 8.45 -28.69
CA SER A 251 17.82 8.18 -29.56
C SER A 251 19.15 8.03 -28.80
N GLY A 252 19.14 8.29 -27.48
CA GLY A 252 20.34 8.34 -26.65
C GLY A 252 21.06 9.68 -26.67
N THR A 253 20.49 10.70 -27.34
CA THR A 253 21.06 12.06 -27.35
C THR A 253 20.88 12.71 -25.98
N VAL A 254 21.96 13.28 -25.43
CA VAL A 254 21.91 14.03 -24.16
C VAL A 254 21.14 15.33 -24.37
N VAL A 255 20.08 15.52 -23.61
CA VAL A 255 19.20 16.70 -23.66
C VAL A 255 19.28 17.56 -22.38
N GLY A 256 20.02 17.12 -21.39
CA GLY A 256 20.23 17.83 -20.13
C GLY A 256 20.87 16.98 -19.05
N THR A 257 20.87 17.50 -17.82
CA THR A 257 21.37 16.81 -16.64
C THR A 257 20.34 16.82 -15.50
N HIS A 258 20.56 15.97 -14.50
CA HIS A 258 19.77 15.88 -13.28
C HIS A 258 20.66 15.69 -12.04
N ALA A 259 20.16 15.98 -10.85
CA ALA A 259 20.92 15.95 -9.60
C ALA A 259 21.02 14.55 -8.95
N GLY A 260 20.47 13.51 -9.57
CA GLY A 260 20.46 12.13 -9.10
C GLY A 260 19.29 11.37 -9.68
N SER A 261 19.53 10.19 -10.28
CA SER A 261 18.50 9.38 -10.95
C SER A 261 17.46 8.82 -9.97
N GLU A 262 17.81 8.64 -8.70
CA GLU A 262 16.92 8.25 -7.62
C GLU A 262 15.77 9.25 -7.37
N GLY A 263 15.91 10.48 -7.85
CA GLY A 263 14.88 11.51 -7.79
C GLY A 263 13.78 11.39 -8.84
N PHE A 264 13.81 10.34 -9.69
CA PHE A 264 12.91 10.21 -10.82
C PHE A 264 12.13 8.89 -10.82
N THR A 265 10.91 8.96 -11.34
CA THR A 265 9.98 7.83 -11.45
C THR A 265 9.47 7.74 -12.87
N VAL A 266 9.28 6.53 -13.40
CA VAL A 266 8.68 6.31 -14.73
C VAL A 266 7.29 6.96 -14.79
N GLY A 267 7.05 7.76 -15.83
CA GLY A 267 5.86 8.57 -16.00
C GLY A 267 5.96 9.98 -15.41
N GLN A 268 7.04 10.34 -14.72
CA GLN A 268 7.24 11.70 -14.20
C GLN A 268 7.43 12.70 -15.35
N ARG A 269 6.75 13.86 -15.24
CA ARG A 269 6.90 14.98 -16.18
C ARG A 269 7.63 16.17 -15.56
N ARG A 270 7.42 16.42 -14.26
CA ARG A 270 7.97 17.59 -13.57
C ARG A 270 9.48 17.44 -13.33
N GLY A 271 10.20 18.57 -13.40
CA GLY A 271 11.64 18.60 -13.10
C GLY A 271 12.53 18.04 -14.22
N LEU A 272 12.01 17.86 -15.44
CA LEU A 272 12.78 17.44 -16.59
C LEU A 272 13.37 18.65 -17.33
N PRO A 273 14.64 18.61 -17.78
CA PRO A 273 15.22 19.61 -18.65
C PRO A 273 14.58 19.55 -20.05
N GLY A 274 14.66 20.63 -20.82
CA GLY A 274 14.30 20.63 -22.23
C GLY A 274 12.80 20.47 -22.52
N SER A 275 11.90 20.86 -21.61
CA SER A 275 10.44 20.86 -21.82
C SER A 275 10.01 21.94 -22.83
N GLY A 276 10.54 21.84 -24.06
CA GLY A 276 10.18 22.66 -25.19
C GLY A 276 8.75 22.36 -25.72
N VAL A 277 8.58 22.29 -27.03
CA VAL A 277 7.30 22.27 -27.74
C VAL A 277 6.43 21.01 -27.45
N SER A 278 6.97 19.90 -26.95
CA SER A 278 6.20 18.67 -26.66
C SER A 278 6.45 18.13 -25.25
N ALA A 279 5.36 17.66 -24.60
CA ALA A 279 5.44 17.05 -23.28
C ALA A 279 6.28 15.75 -23.32
N ARG A 280 7.32 15.67 -22.49
CA ARG A 280 8.17 14.48 -22.31
C ARG A 280 7.96 13.92 -20.90
N TYR A 281 8.19 12.61 -20.77
CA TYR A 281 8.02 11.85 -19.55
C TYR A 281 9.19 10.91 -19.34
N VAL A 282 9.57 10.65 -18.12
CA VAL A 282 10.56 9.61 -17.80
C VAL A 282 10.05 8.27 -18.31
N SER A 283 10.75 7.65 -19.24
CA SER A 283 10.44 6.32 -19.77
C SER A 283 11.25 5.22 -19.09
N SER A 284 12.49 5.54 -18.67
CA SER A 284 13.31 4.62 -17.89
C SER A 284 14.28 5.36 -16.98
N VAL A 285 14.69 4.69 -15.90
CA VAL A 285 15.74 5.11 -14.97
C VAL A 285 16.80 4.03 -14.96
N ASP A 286 18.03 4.34 -15.35
CA ASP A 286 19.16 3.42 -15.27
C ASP A 286 20.09 3.84 -14.11
N PRO A 287 20.07 3.09 -13.00
CA PRO A 287 20.90 3.42 -11.86
C PRO A 287 22.38 3.08 -12.07
N VAL A 288 22.72 2.20 -13.02
CA VAL A 288 24.12 1.81 -13.26
C VAL A 288 24.89 2.93 -13.95
N THR A 289 24.29 3.49 -15.01
CA THR A 289 24.87 4.62 -15.75
C THR A 289 24.47 5.98 -15.19
N ASN A 290 23.62 6.02 -14.17
CA ASN A 290 23.03 7.23 -13.60
C ASN A 290 22.34 8.10 -14.67
N ARG A 291 21.56 7.45 -15.57
CA ARG A 291 20.84 8.09 -16.66
C ARG A 291 19.34 7.96 -16.50
N ILE A 292 18.62 8.98 -16.95
CA ILE A 292 17.19 8.89 -17.18
C ILE A 292 16.89 9.09 -18.65
N THR A 293 16.01 8.26 -19.21
CA THR A 293 15.51 8.42 -20.57
C THR A 293 14.16 9.10 -20.55
N ILE A 294 13.94 10.06 -21.42
CA ILE A 294 12.65 10.73 -21.60
C ILE A 294 12.05 10.45 -22.98
N ALA A 295 10.73 10.30 -23.00
CA ALA A 295 9.98 9.93 -24.21
C ALA A 295 8.63 10.66 -24.29
N PRO A 296 7.97 10.69 -25.47
CA PRO A 296 6.60 11.11 -25.59
C PRO A 296 5.65 10.19 -24.80
N ARG A 297 4.46 10.71 -24.45
CA ARG A 297 3.45 9.97 -23.68
C ARG A 297 3.15 8.58 -24.25
N ALA A 298 2.97 8.48 -25.57
CA ALA A 298 2.59 7.23 -26.24
C ALA A 298 3.63 6.11 -26.13
N ALA A 299 4.90 6.46 -25.92
CA ALA A 299 5.97 5.46 -25.74
C ALA A 299 5.89 4.71 -24.39
N LEU A 300 5.05 5.20 -23.45
CA LEU A 300 4.89 4.59 -22.13
C LEU A 300 3.64 3.71 -22.00
N ASP A 301 2.88 3.55 -23.07
CA ASP A 301 1.73 2.65 -23.10
C ASP A 301 2.21 1.19 -23.25
N VAL A 302 1.90 0.34 -22.26
CA VAL A 302 2.45 -1.02 -22.15
C VAL A 302 1.33 -2.04 -21.98
N ARG A 303 1.40 -3.15 -22.76
CA ARG A 303 0.47 -4.28 -22.70
C ARG A 303 1.03 -5.48 -21.93
N ASN A 304 2.34 -5.66 -21.94
CA ASN A 304 3.00 -6.78 -21.27
C ASN A 304 3.92 -6.28 -20.18
N ILE A 305 3.69 -6.71 -18.95
CA ILE A 305 4.41 -6.25 -17.77
C ILE A 305 5.08 -7.45 -17.09
N ALA A 306 6.38 -7.37 -16.87
CA ALA A 306 7.13 -8.37 -16.12
C ALA A 306 6.87 -8.17 -14.61
N LEU A 307 6.66 -9.27 -13.91
CA LEU A 307 6.28 -9.29 -12.51
C LEU A 307 7.19 -10.20 -11.68
N ALA A 308 7.38 -9.82 -10.43
CA ALA A 308 7.97 -10.66 -9.39
C ALA A 308 7.02 -10.73 -8.18
N ASP A 309 7.29 -11.68 -7.29
CA ASP A 309 6.55 -11.87 -6.04
C ASP A 309 5.03 -12.05 -6.27
N ALA A 310 4.68 -12.69 -7.40
CA ALA A 310 3.30 -12.87 -7.81
C ALA A 310 2.58 -13.92 -6.94
N THR A 311 1.55 -13.47 -6.22
CA THR A 311 0.79 -14.29 -5.26
C THR A 311 -0.72 -14.09 -5.42
N THR A 312 -1.46 -15.13 -5.00
CA THR A 312 -2.86 -15.03 -4.57
C THR A 312 -2.89 -15.08 -3.04
N PRO A 313 -4.01 -14.82 -2.37
CA PRO A 313 -4.13 -15.04 -0.94
C PRO A 313 -3.86 -16.50 -0.50
N GLU A 314 -3.99 -17.44 -1.41
CA GLU A 314 -3.73 -18.87 -1.17
C GLU A 314 -2.24 -19.23 -1.38
N GLY A 315 -1.42 -18.33 -1.92
CA GLY A 315 0.03 -18.52 -2.09
C GLY A 315 0.57 -18.10 -3.45
N ALA A 316 1.80 -18.51 -3.75
CA ALA A 316 2.48 -18.15 -4.99
C ALA A 316 1.76 -18.71 -6.23
N ILE A 317 1.72 -17.91 -7.30
CA ILE A 317 1.14 -18.35 -8.57
C ILE A 317 2.09 -19.38 -9.21
N ALA A 318 1.61 -20.62 -9.36
CA ALA A 318 2.40 -21.71 -9.91
C ALA A 318 2.75 -21.46 -11.39
N LYS A 319 3.83 -22.12 -11.86
CA LYS A 319 4.24 -22.04 -13.27
C LYS A 319 3.12 -22.55 -14.18
N GLY A 320 2.75 -21.72 -15.17
CA GLY A 320 1.68 -21.99 -16.12
C GLY A 320 0.27 -21.70 -15.60
N ALA A 321 0.09 -21.47 -14.28
CA ALA A 321 -1.20 -21.05 -13.75
C ALA A 321 -1.53 -19.62 -14.20
N GLN A 322 -2.81 -19.37 -14.44
CA GLN A 322 -3.32 -18.08 -14.90
C GLN A 322 -4.36 -17.54 -13.93
N VAL A 323 -4.28 -16.23 -13.68
CA VAL A 323 -5.27 -15.46 -12.92
C VAL A 323 -5.75 -14.32 -13.79
N GLN A 324 -7.05 -14.26 -14.06
CA GLN A 324 -7.68 -13.21 -14.85
C GLN A 324 -8.36 -12.19 -13.94
N GLY A 325 -8.44 -10.93 -14.39
CA GLY A 325 -9.12 -9.90 -13.67
C GLY A 325 -8.84 -8.49 -14.18
N LEU A 326 -9.42 -7.52 -13.50
CA LEU A 326 -9.15 -6.09 -13.72
C LEU A 326 -7.85 -5.72 -13.01
N ALA A 327 -6.82 -5.44 -13.78
CA ALA A 327 -5.49 -5.06 -13.29
C ALA A 327 -5.42 -3.56 -12.98
N ARG A 328 -4.81 -3.23 -11.85
CA ARG A 328 -4.46 -1.86 -11.43
C ARG A 328 -2.97 -1.81 -11.10
N ILE A 329 -2.22 -0.93 -11.77
CA ILE A 329 -0.75 -0.83 -11.65
C ILE A 329 -0.27 0.31 -10.74
N ARG A 330 -1.18 1.06 -10.14
CA ARG A 330 -0.91 2.11 -9.15
C ARG A 330 -2.18 2.41 -8.36
N HIS A 331 -2.01 2.86 -7.13
CA HIS A 331 -3.16 3.27 -6.31
C HIS A 331 -4.01 4.32 -7.04
N ARG A 332 -5.33 4.13 -7.10
CA ARG A 332 -6.30 4.97 -7.83
C ARG A 332 -6.02 5.09 -9.34
N GLY A 333 -5.18 4.23 -9.89
CA GLY A 333 -4.95 4.15 -11.34
C GLY A 333 -6.12 3.57 -12.10
N ALA A 334 -6.10 3.74 -13.42
CA ALA A 334 -7.06 3.09 -14.32
C ALA A 334 -7.00 1.56 -14.17
N LEU A 335 -8.14 0.92 -14.43
CA LEU A 335 -8.29 -0.53 -14.50
C LEU A 335 -8.25 -0.96 -15.97
N ALA A 336 -7.61 -2.09 -16.25
CA ALA A 336 -7.63 -2.75 -17.56
C ALA A 336 -7.77 -4.26 -17.36
N GLN A 337 -8.54 -4.91 -18.23
CA GLN A 337 -8.64 -6.37 -18.23
C GLN A 337 -7.27 -6.97 -18.55
N GLY A 338 -6.89 -8.04 -17.84
CA GLY A 338 -5.61 -8.69 -18.06
C GLY A 338 -5.53 -10.08 -17.44
N THR A 339 -4.46 -10.78 -17.79
CA THR A 339 -4.17 -12.12 -17.32
C THR A 339 -2.74 -12.17 -16.77
N VAL A 340 -2.60 -12.54 -15.51
CA VAL A 340 -1.29 -12.88 -14.91
C VAL A 340 -1.02 -14.35 -15.17
N THR A 341 0.14 -14.66 -15.74
CA THR A 341 0.62 -16.03 -15.96
C THR A 341 1.87 -16.27 -15.15
N GLY A 342 1.86 -17.26 -14.26
CA GLY A 342 3.01 -17.64 -13.45
C GLY A 342 4.13 -18.29 -14.29
N LEU A 343 5.37 -17.92 -13.99
CA LEU A 343 6.58 -18.46 -14.62
C LEU A 343 7.37 -19.38 -13.66
N GLY A 344 6.96 -19.43 -12.40
CA GLY A 344 7.63 -20.14 -11.32
C GLY A 344 8.52 -19.22 -10.48
N SER A 345 8.85 -19.65 -9.26
CA SER A 345 9.69 -18.91 -8.30
C SER A 345 9.22 -17.47 -8.04
N GLY A 346 7.90 -17.22 -8.04
CA GLY A 346 7.31 -15.90 -7.85
C GLY A 346 7.37 -14.98 -9.08
N ALA A 347 8.07 -15.36 -10.15
CA ALA A 347 8.05 -14.63 -11.41
C ALA A 347 6.74 -14.85 -12.16
N ALA A 348 6.26 -13.81 -12.84
CA ALA A 348 5.05 -13.86 -13.68
C ALA A 348 5.08 -12.81 -14.78
N THR A 349 4.13 -12.89 -15.69
CA THR A 349 3.85 -11.85 -16.69
C THR A 349 2.38 -11.45 -16.59
N LEU A 350 2.11 -10.15 -16.77
CA LEU A 350 0.76 -9.62 -16.96
C LEU A 350 0.59 -9.25 -18.42
N ALA A 351 -0.37 -9.88 -19.10
CA ALA A 351 -0.84 -9.47 -20.43
C ALA A 351 -2.15 -8.69 -20.29
N LEU A 352 -2.21 -7.49 -20.85
CA LEU A 352 -3.35 -6.57 -20.79
C LEU A 352 -4.08 -6.51 -22.13
N ASP A 353 -5.40 -6.50 -22.10
CA ASP A 353 -6.23 -6.33 -23.30
C ASP A 353 -6.09 -4.91 -23.86
N ASP A 354 -6.08 -3.90 -22.97
CA ASP A 354 -5.79 -2.51 -23.27
C ASP A 354 -4.53 -2.04 -22.56
N PRO A 355 -3.70 -1.18 -23.19
CA PRO A 355 -2.46 -0.75 -22.59
C PRO A 355 -2.71 0.10 -21.33
N LEU A 356 -1.90 -0.10 -20.31
CA LEU A 356 -1.80 0.80 -19.18
C LEU A 356 -0.57 1.70 -19.33
N TRP A 357 -0.73 2.94 -18.89
CA TRP A 357 0.29 3.96 -19.05
C TRP A 357 1.33 3.94 -17.93
N ALA A 358 2.61 3.90 -18.31
CA ALA A 358 3.78 4.08 -17.47
C ALA A 358 3.83 3.15 -16.25
N PRO A 359 3.80 1.80 -16.40
CA PRO A 359 4.07 0.89 -15.31
C PRO A 359 5.48 1.15 -14.76
N SER A 360 5.56 1.47 -13.47
CA SER A 360 6.83 1.84 -12.84
C SER A 360 7.41 0.64 -12.10
N PRO A 361 8.66 0.21 -12.39
CA PRO A 361 9.33 -0.84 -11.62
C PRO A 361 9.37 -0.50 -10.12
N GLY A 362 9.13 -1.51 -9.27
CA GLY A 362 8.99 -1.36 -7.83
C GLY A 362 7.56 -1.09 -7.35
N GLN A 363 6.68 -0.61 -8.22
CA GLN A 363 5.26 -0.46 -7.93
C GLN A 363 4.54 -1.82 -7.96
N THR A 364 3.35 -1.84 -7.41
CA THR A 364 2.50 -3.01 -7.30
C THR A 364 1.52 -3.10 -8.47
N VAL A 365 1.25 -4.34 -8.89
CA VAL A 365 0.05 -4.71 -9.65
C VAL A 365 -0.89 -5.44 -8.72
N VAL A 366 -2.18 -5.14 -8.78
CA VAL A 366 -3.24 -5.93 -8.16
C VAL A 366 -4.29 -6.30 -9.19
N LEU A 367 -4.85 -7.50 -9.08
CA LEU A 367 -5.96 -7.97 -9.91
C LEU A 367 -7.21 -8.11 -9.06
N TYR A 368 -8.33 -7.70 -9.65
CA TYR A 368 -9.66 -7.82 -9.06
C TYR A 368 -10.57 -8.66 -9.96
N ASP A 369 -11.34 -9.54 -9.35
CA ASP A 369 -12.50 -10.18 -9.92
C ASP A 369 -13.74 -9.63 -9.20
N GLY A 370 -14.57 -8.88 -9.92
CA GLY A 370 -15.58 -8.03 -9.30
C GLY A 370 -14.96 -7.09 -8.26
N GLU A 371 -15.47 -7.13 -7.03
CA GLU A 371 -14.93 -6.36 -5.91
C GLU A 371 -13.80 -7.09 -5.15
N THR A 372 -13.47 -8.32 -5.51
CA THR A 372 -12.55 -9.18 -4.77
C THR A 372 -11.15 -9.09 -5.33
N LEU A 373 -10.17 -8.83 -4.48
CA LEU A 373 -8.76 -8.90 -4.82
C LEU A 373 -8.35 -10.36 -4.95
N VAL A 374 -7.88 -10.76 -6.13
CA VAL A 374 -7.54 -12.15 -6.45
C VAL A 374 -6.05 -12.41 -6.62
N ALA A 375 -5.26 -11.39 -6.95
CA ALA A 375 -3.80 -11.53 -7.03
C ALA A 375 -3.10 -10.18 -6.81
N GLY A 376 -1.83 -10.26 -6.43
CA GLY A 376 -0.92 -9.13 -6.34
C GLY A 376 0.50 -9.52 -6.73
N ALA A 377 1.28 -8.55 -7.23
CA ALA A 377 2.65 -8.74 -7.66
C ALA A 377 3.41 -7.41 -7.67
N ARG A 378 4.73 -7.46 -7.73
CA ARG A 378 5.60 -6.31 -7.92
C ARG A 378 6.00 -6.18 -9.39
N ILE A 379 5.90 -4.99 -9.97
CA ILE A 379 6.39 -4.67 -11.31
C ILE A 379 7.92 -4.70 -11.29
N VAL A 380 8.52 -5.42 -12.23
CA VAL A 380 9.96 -5.45 -12.42
C VAL A 380 10.34 -4.98 -13.82
N ARG A 381 11.60 -4.60 -14.00
CA ARG A 381 12.10 -4.30 -15.34
C ARG A 381 12.08 -5.56 -16.19
N PRO A 382 11.69 -5.46 -17.48
CA PRO A 382 11.87 -6.58 -18.38
C PRO A 382 13.35 -7.00 -18.37
N GLN A 383 13.63 -8.27 -18.10
CA GLN A 383 14.98 -8.78 -18.32
C GLN A 383 15.17 -8.83 -19.83
N HIS A 384 16.10 -8.02 -20.35
CA HIS A 384 16.58 -8.23 -21.70
C HIS A 384 17.28 -9.60 -21.70
N THR A 385 16.63 -10.61 -22.28
CA THR A 385 17.36 -11.82 -22.69
C THR A 385 18.37 -11.38 -23.71
N ALA A 386 19.64 -11.44 -23.30
CA ALA A 386 20.80 -11.20 -24.17
C ALA A 386 20.82 -12.22 -25.30
#